data_dfad9cd118685da180cb564645f732a0
#
_entry.id   dfad9cd118685da180cb564645f732a0
#
_cell.length_a   1.000
_cell.length_b   1.000
_cell.length_c   1.000
_cell.angle_alpha   90.00
_cell.angle_beta   90.00
_cell.angle_gamma   90.00
#
_symmetry.space_group_name_H-M   'P 1'
#
loop_
_entity.id
_entity.type
_entity.pdbx_description
1 polymer ?
#
loop_
_entity_poly.entity_id
_entity_poly.type
_entity_poly.pdbx_seq_one_letter_code
_entity_poly.pdbx_strand_id
1 'polypeptide(L)'
;MRFEDLPQTEREALAAYGYEIAAEMEAAEAPRPGDPTLDPRYDPSRELRRLNYQRRALERECEVTVMASRGRGQSWNTIGRALGVTAEAARRRYGVRTATRA
;
A
#
# COMPACT_ATOMS: atom_id res chain seq x y z
N MET A 1 2.84 23.49 -8.29
CA MET A 1 1.60 24.27 -8.52
C MET A 1 0.76 24.24 -7.26
N ARG A 2 0.26 25.39 -6.85
CA ARG A 2 -0.61 25.49 -5.65
C ARG A 2 -2.04 25.20 -6.05
N PHE A 3 -2.85 24.71 -5.09
CA PHE A 3 -4.26 24.43 -5.33
C PHE A 3 -5.02 25.67 -5.85
N GLU A 4 -4.70 26.86 -5.33
CA GLU A 4 -5.32 28.12 -5.73
C GLU A 4 -4.99 28.51 -7.18
N ASP A 5 -3.93 27.96 -7.77
CA ASP A 5 -3.51 28.25 -9.15
C ASP A 5 -4.23 27.38 -10.18
N LEU A 6 -5.04 26.40 -9.72
CA LEU A 6 -5.79 25.52 -10.62
C LEU A 6 -7.08 26.23 -11.12
N PRO A 7 -7.54 25.90 -12.34
CA PRO A 7 -8.85 26.33 -12.80
C PRO A 7 -9.95 25.90 -11.83
N GLN A 8 -11.02 26.70 -11.74
CA GLN A 8 -12.11 26.43 -10.80
C GLN A 8 -12.72 25.05 -10.99
N THR A 9 -12.88 24.59 -12.24
CA THR A 9 -13.42 23.25 -12.55
C THR A 9 -12.56 22.14 -12.00
N GLU A 10 -11.23 22.27 -12.05
CA GLU A 10 -10.30 21.29 -11.50
C GLU A 10 -10.30 21.30 -9.97
N ARG A 11 -10.41 22.50 -9.38
CA ARG A 11 -10.54 22.63 -7.92
C ARG A 11 -11.80 21.96 -7.40
N GLU A 12 -12.92 22.15 -8.09
CA GLU A 12 -14.20 21.52 -7.74
C GLU A 12 -14.12 20.01 -7.86
N ALA A 13 -13.50 19.50 -8.92
CA ALA A 13 -13.31 18.07 -9.12
C ALA A 13 -12.43 17.44 -8.03
N LEU A 14 -11.33 18.11 -7.65
CA LEU A 14 -10.45 17.64 -6.58
C LEU A 14 -11.14 17.66 -5.21
N ALA A 15 -11.95 18.70 -4.94
CA ALA A 15 -12.71 18.78 -3.70
C ALA A 15 -13.76 17.67 -3.63
N ALA A 16 -14.50 17.41 -4.72
CA ALA A 16 -15.47 16.32 -4.78
C ALA A 16 -14.80 14.96 -4.56
N TYR A 17 -13.64 14.73 -5.18
CA TYR A 17 -12.88 13.49 -5.01
C TYR A 17 -12.42 13.31 -3.56
N GLY A 18 -11.97 14.38 -2.91
CA GLY A 18 -11.58 14.35 -1.50
C GLY A 18 -12.76 14.00 -0.59
N TYR A 19 -13.95 14.50 -0.87
CA TYR A 19 -15.17 14.17 -0.12
C TYR A 19 -15.54 12.70 -0.28
N GLU A 20 -15.46 12.16 -1.49
CA GLU A 20 -15.76 10.75 -1.75
C GLU A 20 -14.81 9.83 -0.98
N ILE A 21 -13.50 10.11 -1.00
CA ILE A 21 -12.50 9.34 -0.27
C ILE A 21 -12.76 9.41 1.24
N ALA A 22 -13.01 10.60 1.78
CA ALA A 22 -13.29 10.77 3.20
C ALA A 22 -14.53 9.99 3.63
N ALA A 23 -15.60 10.01 2.83
CA ALA A 23 -16.83 9.28 3.10
C ALA A 23 -16.57 7.76 3.07
N GLU A 24 -15.79 7.27 2.12
CA GLU A 24 -15.42 5.85 2.05
C GLU A 24 -14.58 5.43 3.25
N MET A 25 -13.64 6.25 3.69
CA MET A 25 -12.83 5.97 4.89
C MET A 25 -13.66 5.95 6.14
N GLU A 26 -14.58 6.90 6.32
CA GLU A 26 -15.50 6.92 7.46
C GLU A 26 -16.41 5.68 7.47
N ALA A 27 -16.94 5.29 6.31
CA ALA A 27 -17.76 4.10 6.18
C ALA A 27 -16.97 2.82 6.49
N ALA A 28 -15.68 2.77 6.10
CA ALA A 28 -14.80 1.65 6.38
C ALA A 28 -14.42 1.55 7.86
N GLU A 29 -14.33 2.68 8.57
CA GLU A 29 -14.00 2.73 9.99
C GLU A 29 -15.21 2.47 10.90
N ALA A 30 -16.43 2.72 10.43
CA ALA A 30 -17.64 2.54 11.22
C ALA A 30 -17.92 1.06 11.47
N PRO A 31 -18.09 0.62 12.73
CA PRO A 31 -18.46 -0.77 13.04
C PRO A 31 -19.81 -1.10 12.42
N ARG A 32 -19.91 -2.28 11.79
CA ARG A 32 -21.14 -2.76 11.16
C ARG A 32 -21.86 -3.74 12.08
N PRO A 33 -23.20 -3.80 12.07
CA PRO A 33 -23.92 -4.85 12.77
C PRO A 33 -23.39 -6.23 12.38
N GLY A 34 -23.06 -7.06 13.38
CA GLY A 34 -22.46 -8.38 13.15
C GLY A 34 -20.95 -8.37 12.95
N ASP A 35 -20.30 -7.22 13.03
CA ASP A 35 -18.86 -7.11 12.95
C ASP A 35 -18.20 -7.83 14.13
N PRO A 36 -17.25 -8.78 13.88
CA PRO A 36 -16.56 -9.48 14.98
C PRO A 36 -15.84 -8.55 15.95
N THR A 37 -15.46 -7.34 15.53
CA THR A 37 -14.77 -6.36 16.39
C THR A 37 -15.68 -5.81 17.50
N LEU A 38 -16.99 -5.99 17.38
CA LEU A 38 -17.96 -5.59 18.41
C LEU A 38 -18.07 -6.62 19.54
N ASP A 39 -17.50 -7.82 19.38
CA ASP A 39 -17.49 -8.84 20.43
C ASP A 39 -16.55 -8.39 21.54
N PRO A 40 -17.03 -8.37 22.83
CA PRO A 40 -16.16 -8.02 23.96
C PRO A 40 -14.93 -8.91 24.11
N ARG A 41 -14.94 -10.11 23.54
CA ARG A 41 -13.81 -11.04 23.56
C ARG A 41 -12.79 -10.76 22.46
N TYR A 42 -13.10 -9.86 21.51
CA TYR A 42 -12.17 -9.48 20.45
C TYR A 42 -10.98 -8.74 21.04
N ASP A 43 -9.78 -9.22 20.76
CA ASP A 43 -8.51 -8.62 21.21
C ASP A 43 -7.80 -7.97 20.04
N PRO A 44 -7.87 -6.64 19.89
CA PRO A 44 -7.18 -5.95 18.79
C PRO A 44 -5.67 -6.16 18.78
N SER A 45 -5.05 -6.26 19.96
CA SER A 45 -3.60 -6.47 20.04
C SER A 45 -3.17 -7.82 19.48
N ARG A 46 -3.94 -8.86 19.78
CA ARG A 46 -3.73 -10.21 19.26
C ARG A 46 -3.88 -10.21 17.72
N GLU A 47 -4.92 -9.55 17.25
CA GLU A 47 -5.18 -9.44 15.81
C GLU A 47 -4.07 -8.66 15.10
N LEU A 48 -3.58 -7.57 15.68
CA LEU A 48 -2.47 -6.81 15.11
C LEU A 48 -1.19 -7.64 15.04
N ARG A 49 -0.92 -8.48 16.04
CA ARG A 49 0.25 -9.39 16.00
C ARG A 49 0.11 -10.40 14.87
N ARG A 50 -1.09 -10.94 14.67
CA ARG A 50 -1.37 -11.87 13.57
C ARG A 50 -1.16 -11.21 12.21
N LEU A 51 -1.71 -10.02 12.02
CA LEU A 51 -1.56 -9.26 10.79
C LEU A 51 -0.11 -8.85 10.54
N ASN A 52 0.62 -8.48 11.58
CA ASN A 52 2.04 -8.15 11.45
C ASN A 52 2.87 -9.37 11.01
N TYR A 53 2.56 -10.54 11.53
CA TYR A 53 3.20 -11.78 11.10
C TYR A 53 2.94 -12.05 9.62
N GLN A 54 1.68 -11.91 9.17
CA GLN A 54 1.31 -12.08 7.77
C GLN A 54 2.01 -11.06 6.87
N ARG A 55 2.08 -9.81 7.32
CA ARG A 55 2.76 -8.75 6.58
C ARG A 55 4.24 -9.06 6.37
N ARG A 56 4.92 -9.54 7.41
CA ARG A 56 6.33 -9.93 7.33
C ARG A 56 6.54 -11.12 6.38
N ALA A 57 5.66 -12.09 6.43
CA ALA A 57 5.72 -13.24 5.53
C ALA A 57 5.56 -12.81 4.07
N LEU A 58 4.58 -11.95 3.81
CA LEU A 58 4.36 -11.39 2.48
C LEU A 58 5.54 -10.55 2.00
N GLU A 59 6.14 -9.77 2.88
CA GLU A 59 7.33 -8.98 2.54
C GLU A 59 8.51 -9.87 2.12
N ARG A 60 8.73 -10.99 2.82
CA ARG A 60 9.76 -11.95 2.41
C ARG A 60 9.48 -12.55 1.04
N GLU A 61 8.22 -12.87 0.75
CA GLU A 61 7.83 -13.34 -0.59
C GLU A 61 8.08 -12.29 -1.66
N CYS A 62 7.79 -11.03 -1.37
CA CYS A 62 8.08 -9.93 -2.29
C CYS A 62 9.58 -9.81 -2.57
N GLU A 63 10.42 -9.90 -1.54
CA GLU A 63 11.88 -9.84 -1.70
C GLU A 63 12.39 -10.97 -2.61
N VAL A 64 11.97 -12.19 -2.36
CA VAL A 64 12.38 -13.35 -3.15
C VAL A 64 11.91 -13.20 -4.60
N THR A 65 10.68 -12.76 -4.79
CA THR A 65 10.10 -12.59 -6.13
C THR A 65 10.79 -11.46 -6.90
N VAL A 66 11.11 -10.34 -6.24
CA VAL A 66 11.86 -9.25 -6.87
C VAL A 66 13.26 -9.73 -7.28
N MET A 67 13.92 -10.49 -6.44
CA MET A 67 15.23 -11.05 -6.78
C MET A 67 15.16 -11.98 -7.99
N ALA A 68 14.15 -12.84 -8.06
CA ALA A 68 13.92 -13.71 -9.22
C ALA A 68 13.63 -12.88 -10.49
N SER A 69 12.85 -11.84 -10.36
CA SER A 69 12.54 -10.92 -11.46
C SER A 69 13.79 -10.23 -12.00
N ARG A 70 14.65 -9.73 -11.10
CA ARG A 70 15.92 -9.11 -11.49
C ARG A 70 16.88 -10.14 -12.11
N GLY A 71 16.89 -11.35 -11.60
CA GLY A 71 17.68 -12.45 -12.16
C GLY A 71 17.28 -12.81 -13.59
N ARG A 72 16.04 -12.54 -13.97
CA ARG A 72 15.53 -12.72 -15.34
C ARG A 72 15.72 -11.49 -16.21
N GLY A 73 16.35 -10.44 -15.71
CA GLY A 73 16.61 -9.21 -16.44
C GLY A 73 15.46 -8.23 -16.50
N GLN A 74 14.43 -8.38 -15.67
CA GLN A 74 13.33 -7.43 -15.64
C GLN A 74 13.77 -6.09 -15.04
N SER A 75 13.28 -5.00 -15.65
CA SER A 75 13.64 -3.65 -15.22
C SER A 75 12.93 -3.24 -13.95
N TRP A 76 13.48 -2.23 -13.26
CA TRP A 76 12.81 -1.64 -12.10
C TRP A 76 11.46 -1.00 -12.46
N ASN A 77 11.28 -0.52 -13.69
CA ASN A 77 9.99 -0.05 -14.18
C ASN A 77 8.93 -1.16 -14.17
N THR A 78 9.28 -2.33 -14.69
CA THR A 78 8.38 -3.49 -14.71
C THR A 78 8.03 -3.93 -13.28
N ILE A 79 9.04 -4.03 -12.42
CA ILE A 79 8.87 -4.41 -11.03
C ILE A 79 8.01 -3.40 -10.27
N GLY A 80 8.31 -2.11 -10.44
CA GLY A 80 7.54 -1.04 -9.80
C GLY A 80 6.07 -1.05 -10.21
N ARG A 81 5.79 -1.23 -11.50
CA ARG A 81 4.40 -1.34 -11.98
C ARG A 81 3.66 -2.52 -11.33
N ALA A 82 4.32 -3.66 -11.23
CA ALA A 82 3.72 -4.85 -10.61
C ALA A 82 3.43 -4.64 -9.13
N LEU A 83 4.29 -3.89 -8.42
CA LEU A 83 4.14 -3.59 -7.00
C LEU A 83 3.26 -2.37 -6.72
N GLY A 84 2.85 -1.64 -7.75
CA GLY A 84 2.08 -0.41 -7.59
C GLY A 84 2.88 0.78 -7.08
N VAL A 85 4.19 0.78 -7.32
CA VAL A 85 5.10 1.85 -6.91
C VAL A 85 5.95 2.33 -8.11
N THR A 86 6.70 3.42 -7.91
CA THR A 86 7.62 3.90 -8.94
C THR A 86 8.85 2.98 -9.05
N ALA A 87 9.53 3.02 -10.21
CA ALA A 87 10.79 2.31 -10.40
C ALA A 87 11.83 2.69 -9.33
N GLU A 88 11.92 3.98 -9.01
CA GLU A 88 12.85 4.49 -8.01
C GLU A 88 12.53 3.96 -6.61
N ALA A 89 11.25 3.93 -6.26
CA ALA A 89 10.81 3.39 -4.95
C ALA A 89 11.13 1.89 -4.85
N ALA A 90 10.88 1.12 -5.91
CA ALA A 90 11.19 -0.30 -5.95
C ALA A 90 12.71 -0.53 -5.85
N ARG A 91 13.50 0.21 -6.61
CA ARG A 91 14.96 0.12 -6.57
C ARG A 91 15.52 0.47 -5.18
N ARG A 92 14.99 1.51 -4.56
CA ARG A 92 15.41 1.97 -3.24
C ARG A 92 15.13 0.93 -2.16
N ARG A 93 13.98 0.26 -2.26
CA ARG A 93 13.55 -0.74 -1.27
C ARG A 93 14.27 -2.08 -1.44
N TYR A 94 14.47 -2.54 -2.68
CA TYR A 94 14.97 -3.88 -2.95
C TYR A 94 16.36 -3.92 -3.60
N GLY A 95 16.83 -2.82 -4.16
CA GLY A 95 18.07 -2.79 -4.93
C GLY A 95 19.31 -3.19 -4.14
N VAL A 96 19.43 -2.70 -2.92
CA VAL A 96 20.59 -3.02 -2.05
C VAL A 96 20.61 -4.51 -1.71
N ARG A 97 19.44 -5.12 -1.47
CA ARG A 97 19.32 -6.53 -1.12
C ARG A 97 19.67 -7.44 -2.30
N THR A 98 19.26 -7.07 -3.51
CA THR A 98 19.61 -7.83 -4.72
C THR A 98 21.09 -7.70 -5.06
N ALA A 99 21.70 -6.54 -4.85
CA ALA A 99 23.12 -6.30 -5.09
C ALA A 99 24.02 -7.10 -4.13
N THR A 100 23.61 -7.27 -2.86
CA THR A 100 24.39 -8.00 -1.84
C THR A 100 24.45 -9.50 -2.10
N ARG A 101 23.60 -10.05 -2.96
CA ARG A 101 23.53 -11.48 -3.26
C ARG A 101 24.07 -11.85 -4.63
N ALA A 102 24.60 -10.88 -5.34
CA ALA A 102 25.17 -11.11 -6.67
C ALA A 102 26.45 -11.97 -6.64
#